data_badb69ba8148fceb0a35ea0337b7d92c
#
_entry.id   badb69ba8148fceb0a35ea0337b7d92c
#
_cell.length_a   1.000
_cell.length_b   1.000
_cell.length_c   1.000
_cell.angle_alpha   90.00
_cell.angle_beta   90.00
_cell.angle_gamma   90.00
#
_symmetry.space_group_name_H-M   'P 1'
#
loop_
_entity.id
_entity.type
_entity.pdbx_description
1 polymer ?
#
loop_
_entity_poly.entity_id
_entity_poly.type
_entity_poly.pdbx_seq_one_letter_code
_entity_poly.pdbx_strand_id
1 'polypeptide(L)'
;RSTHLFSSAASDVYKRQAAYNADFDGDQMAVHVPLTLEAQLEARALMMSTNNILSPASGDPIIVPSQDVVLGLYYMTRERINAKGEGMVFADTKEVSRAYASGAVHLQARVKVRIHEEVIEYGEAAQARTRVVETTVGRALLWNIVPEGLSYDLINRAMVKKAISKVINQCYRAVGLKQTCIFADQLMYTGYEYSTKSGSSIGVNDFEIPDAKHELIEKADAEVVEIERQYSAGLVTQGEKYNKVIDIWSRTNEQVAKAMMANLS
;
A
#
# COMPACT_ATOMS: atom_id res chain seq x y z
N ARG A 1 16.85 -16.85 19.16
CA ARG A 1 16.52 -17.79 18.05
C ARG A 1 15.06 -17.68 17.54
N SER A 2 14.14 -17.03 18.27
CA SER A 2 12.73 -16.86 17.86
C SER A 2 12.49 -15.71 16.86
N THR A 3 13.33 -14.69 16.84
CA THR A 3 13.19 -13.51 15.97
C THR A 3 13.34 -13.81 14.48
N HIS A 4 14.13 -14.84 14.10
CA HIS A 4 14.32 -15.19 12.69
C HIS A 4 13.12 -15.89 12.06
N LEU A 5 12.31 -16.61 12.83
CA LEU A 5 11.11 -17.30 12.34
C LEU A 5 9.98 -16.31 12.05
N PHE A 6 9.81 -15.27 12.87
CA PHE A 6 8.79 -14.23 12.65
C PHE A 6 9.14 -13.32 11.47
N SER A 7 10.40 -12.95 11.29
CA SER A 7 10.86 -12.22 10.11
C SER A 7 10.67 -13.01 8.81
N SER A 8 10.79 -14.33 8.86
CA SER A 8 10.52 -15.21 7.72
C SER A 8 9.04 -15.25 7.35
N ALA A 9 8.13 -15.33 8.30
CA ALA A 9 6.68 -15.35 8.06
C ALA A 9 6.19 -14.01 7.48
N ALA A 10 6.66 -12.89 8.01
CA ALA A 10 6.36 -11.56 7.48
C ALA A 10 6.85 -11.36 6.04
N SER A 11 8.03 -11.88 5.74
CA SER A 11 8.60 -11.91 4.39
C SER A 11 7.76 -12.73 3.41
N ASP A 12 7.05 -13.77 3.87
CA ASP A 12 6.20 -14.62 3.04
C ASP A 12 4.98 -13.87 2.52
N VAL A 13 4.31 -13.08 3.37
CA VAL A 13 3.09 -12.35 2.99
C VAL A 13 3.33 -11.33 1.87
N TYR A 14 4.47 -10.64 1.88
CA TYR A 14 4.74 -9.60 0.88
C TYR A 14 5.47 -10.08 -0.37
N LYS A 15 6.37 -11.05 -0.21
CA LYS A 15 7.35 -11.37 -1.24
C LYS A 15 7.01 -12.64 -1.99
N ARG A 16 6.43 -13.65 -1.32
CA ARG A 16 6.12 -14.93 -1.94
C ARG A 16 4.71 -14.98 -2.51
N GLN A 17 3.72 -14.47 -1.79
CA GLN A 17 2.34 -14.50 -2.28
C GLN A 17 2.18 -13.73 -3.59
N ALA A 18 2.72 -12.51 -3.69
CA ALA A 18 2.63 -11.73 -4.91
C ALA A 18 3.39 -12.34 -6.09
N ALA A 19 4.62 -12.86 -5.84
CA ALA A 19 5.46 -13.43 -6.89
C ALA A 19 4.91 -14.75 -7.45
N TYR A 20 4.31 -15.60 -6.59
CA TYR A 20 3.69 -16.86 -6.99
C TYR A 20 2.19 -16.73 -7.27
N ASN A 21 1.61 -15.55 -7.07
CA ASN A 21 0.16 -15.34 -7.05
C ASN A 21 -0.55 -16.37 -6.16
N ALA A 22 0.07 -16.67 -5.00
CA ALA A 22 -0.38 -17.69 -4.09
C ALA A 22 -1.43 -17.16 -3.14
N ASP A 23 -2.42 -17.97 -2.86
CA ASP A 23 -3.36 -17.82 -1.74
C ASP A 23 -3.40 -19.10 -0.91
N PHE A 24 -4.22 -19.14 0.11
CA PHE A 24 -4.30 -20.29 1.02
C PHE A 24 -5.61 -21.06 0.88
N ASP A 25 -6.17 -21.10 -0.31
CA ASP A 25 -7.44 -21.78 -0.64
C ASP A 25 -7.24 -23.23 -1.10
N GLY A 26 -6.01 -23.73 -1.11
CA GLY A 26 -5.65 -25.09 -1.53
C GLY A 26 -4.53 -25.16 -2.56
N ASP A 27 -3.81 -24.07 -2.78
CA ASP A 27 -2.66 -24.02 -3.70
C ASP A 27 -1.59 -25.05 -3.32
N GLN A 28 -1.07 -25.74 -4.33
CA GLN A 28 0.04 -26.66 -4.19
C GLN A 28 1.34 -26.00 -4.65
N MET A 29 2.40 -26.15 -3.86
CA MET A 29 3.74 -25.66 -4.18
C MET A 29 4.78 -26.75 -4.00
N ALA A 30 5.78 -26.76 -4.91
CA ALA A 30 6.94 -27.64 -4.78
C ALA A 30 7.95 -27.04 -3.80
N VAL A 31 8.55 -27.92 -2.98
CA VAL A 31 9.65 -27.55 -2.08
C VAL A 31 10.92 -28.23 -2.59
N HIS A 32 11.96 -27.44 -2.82
CA HIS A 32 13.25 -27.91 -3.28
C HIS A 32 14.34 -27.66 -2.22
N VAL A 33 15.18 -28.65 -2.00
CA VAL A 33 16.37 -28.53 -1.13
C VAL A 33 17.59 -28.43 -2.01
N PRO A 34 18.39 -27.36 -1.98
CA PRO A 34 19.62 -27.26 -2.76
C PRO A 34 20.67 -28.21 -2.21
N LEU A 35 21.15 -29.15 -3.05
CA LEU A 35 22.08 -30.22 -2.64
C LEU A 35 23.53 -29.85 -2.90
N THR A 36 23.84 -29.11 -3.97
CA THR A 36 25.20 -28.72 -4.30
C THR A 36 25.60 -27.39 -3.66
N LEU A 37 26.90 -27.15 -3.50
CA LEU A 37 27.39 -25.87 -2.96
C LEU A 37 27.03 -24.69 -3.86
N GLU A 38 27.09 -24.88 -5.17
CA GLU A 38 26.70 -23.87 -6.16
C GLU A 38 25.21 -23.50 -6.02
N ALA A 39 24.32 -24.50 -5.91
CA ALA A 39 22.90 -24.27 -5.72
C ALA A 39 22.60 -23.57 -4.39
N GLN A 40 23.36 -23.89 -3.32
CA GLN A 40 23.22 -23.20 -2.03
C GLN A 40 23.68 -21.74 -2.11
N LEU A 41 24.75 -21.46 -2.85
CA LEU A 41 25.23 -20.09 -3.09
C LEU A 41 24.22 -19.28 -3.92
N GLU A 42 23.68 -19.85 -4.98
CA GLU A 42 22.63 -19.22 -5.79
C GLU A 42 21.38 -18.93 -4.95
N ALA A 43 20.93 -19.87 -4.14
CA ALA A 43 19.77 -19.68 -3.27
C ALA A 43 19.98 -18.51 -2.29
N ARG A 44 21.19 -18.38 -1.72
CA ARG A 44 21.51 -17.29 -0.78
C ARG A 44 21.75 -15.95 -1.47
N ALA A 45 22.46 -15.93 -2.58
CA ALA A 45 22.85 -14.67 -3.24
C ALA A 45 21.73 -14.10 -4.13
N LEU A 46 21.03 -14.96 -4.87
CA LEU A 46 20.07 -14.53 -5.90
C LEU A 46 18.61 -14.72 -5.50
N MET A 47 18.28 -15.84 -4.80
CA MET A 47 16.87 -16.18 -4.54
C MET A 47 16.35 -15.62 -3.21
N MET A 48 17.22 -15.20 -2.31
CA MET A 48 16.80 -14.68 -1.02
C MET A 48 15.94 -13.44 -1.20
N SER A 49 14.74 -13.44 -0.64
CA SER A 49 13.76 -12.34 -0.79
C SER A 49 14.28 -10.99 -0.30
N THR A 50 15.15 -10.99 0.71
CA THR A 50 15.81 -9.77 1.21
C THR A 50 16.73 -9.12 0.18
N ASN A 51 17.24 -9.88 -0.80
CA ASN A 51 18.10 -9.36 -1.87
C ASN A 51 17.28 -8.86 -3.09
N ASN A 52 15.98 -9.15 -3.13
CA ASN A 52 15.09 -8.84 -4.27
C ASN A 52 14.04 -7.80 -3.86
N ILE A 53 14.49 -6.58 -3.57
CA ILE A 53 13.60 -5.47 -3.15
C ILE A 53 12.94 -4.79 -4.35
N LEU A 54 13.70 -4.58 -5.42
CA LEU A 54 13.22 -3.94 -6.64
C LEU A 54 12.94 -4.97 -7.72
N SER A 55 11.87 -4.76 -8.48
CA SER A 55 11.55 -5.57 -9.65
C SER A 55 12.59 -5.34 -10.76
N PRO A 56 13.19 -6.39 -11.34
CA PRO A 56 14.09 -6.23 -12.48
C PRO A 56 13.38 -5.75 -13.75
N ALA A 57 12.05 -5.91 -13.84
CA ALA A 57 11.26 -5.50 -14.99
C ALA A 57 10.94 -4.00 -15.00
N SER A 58 10.56 -3.43 -13.84
CA SER A 58 10.10 -2.03 -13.74
C SER A 58 10.97 -1.15 -12.85
N GLY A 59 11.81 -1.74 -12.00
CA GLY A 59 12.56 -1.01 -10.98
C GLY A 59 11.71 -0.55 -9.78
N ASP A 60 10.43 -0.91 -9.75
CA ASP A 60 9.56 -0.61 -8.62
C ASP A 60 9.77 -1.57 -7.46
N PRO A 61 9.55 -1.14 -6.20
CA PRO A 61 9.64 -2.03 -5.06
C PRO A 61 8.63 -3.18 -5.14
N ILE A 62 9.09 -4.41 -4.95
CA ILE A 62 8.23 -5.61 -4.84
C ILE A 62 7.62 -5.69 -3.44
N ILE A 63 8.38 -5.28 -2.42
CA ILE A 63 7.98 -5.34 -1.00
C ILE A 63 7.03 -4.21 -0.59
N VAL A 64 6.01 -3.94 -1.38
CA VAL A 64 5.00 -2.92 -1.06
C VAL A 64 3.86 -3.56 -0.30
N PRO A 65 3.49 -3.02 0.87
CA PRO A 65 2.34 -3.50 1.62
C PRO A 65 1.03 -3.41 0.83
N SER A 66 0.10 -4.30 1.14
CA SER A 66 -1.23 -4.35 0.54
C SER A 66 -2.31 -4.59 1.61
N GLN A 67 -3.57 -4.58 1.20
CA GLN A 67 -4.71 -4.95 2.04
C GLN A 67 -4.74 -4.23 3.41
N ASP A 68 -4.81 -4.98 4.51
CA ASP A 68 -5.00 -4.46 5.86
C ASP A 68 -3.87 -3.55 6.34
N VAL A 69 -2.65 -3.79 5.87
CA VAL A 69 -1.51 -2.94 6.23
C VAL A 69 -1.69 -1.53 5.66
N VAL A 70 -2.11 -1.43 4.40
CA VAL A 70 -2.40 -0.13 3.76
C VAL A 70 -3.59 0.54 4.46
N LEU A 71 -4.63 -0.23 4.81
CA LEU A 71 -5.78 0.28 5.55
C LEU A 71 -5.35 0.90 6.89
N GLY A 72 -4.54 0.17 7.67
CA GLY A 72 -4.04 0.64 8.96
C GLY A 72 -3.18 1.89 8.85
N LEU A 73 -2.25 1.92 7.90
CA LEU A 73 -1.39 3.08 7.65
C LEU A 73 -2.20 4.30 7.15
N TYR A 74 -3.19 4.08 6.30
CA TYR A 74 -4.09 5.13 5.85
C TYR A 74 -4.92 5.68 7.02
N TYR A 75 -5.53 4.81 7.83
CA TYR A 75 -6.28 5.20 9.02
C TYR A 75 -5.43 6.03 9.99
N MET A 76 -4.19 5.59 10.26
CA MET A 76 -3.25 6.27 11.13
C MET A 76 -2.88 7.68 10.63
N THR A 77 -2.71 7.84 9.31
CA THR A 77 -2.18 9.07 8.71
C THR A 77 -3.26 10.01 8.16
N ARG A 78 -4.52 9.63 8.24
CA ARG A 78 -5.67 10.47 7.89
C ARG A 78 -5.78 11.66 8.84
N GLU A 79 -6.32 12.77 8.35
CA GLU A 79 -6.67 13.95 9.16
C GLU A 79 -8.13 13.90 9.58
N ARG A 80 -8.41 14.37 10.80
CA ARG A 80 -9.76 14.59 11.30
C ARG A 80 -9.86 15.99 11.88
N ILE A 81 -10.80 16.75 11.38
CA ILE A 81 -11.10 18.11 11.83
C ILE A 81 -11.79 18.06 13.20
N ASN A 82 -11.51 19.02 14.07
CA ASN A 82 -12.04 19.11 15.44
C ASN A 82 -11.75 17.86 16.30
N ALA A 83 -10.62 17.22 16.09
CA ALA A 83 -10.19 16.11 16.92
C ALA A 83 -9.61 16.59 18.25
N LYS A 84 -9.74 15.79 19.30
CA LYS A 84 -9.19 16.10 20.63
C LYS A 84 -7.70 16.38 20.56
N GLY A 85 -7.27 17.56 21.10
CA GLY A 85 -5.88 17.99 21.08
C GLY A 85 -5.41 18.67 19.80
N GLU A 86 -6.34 19.10 18.93
CA GLU A 86 -5.99 19.86 17.73
C GLU A 86 -5.30 21.17 18.08
N GLY A 87 -4.25 21.52 17.33
CA GLY A 87 -3.49 22.76 17.50
C GLY A 87 -2.39 22.68 18.57
N MET A 88 -2.26 21.59 19.32
CA MET A 88 -1.18 21.43 20.30
C MET A 88 0.21 21.44 19.63
N VAL A 89 1.19 21.95 20.37
CA VAL A 89 2.57 22.04 19.93
C VAL A 89 3.44 21.12 20.78
N PHE A 90 4.26 20.30 20.14
CA PHE A 90 5.13 19.32 20.79
C PHE A 90 6.59 19.57 20.46
N ALA A 91 7.46 19.34 21.45
CA ALA A 91 8.88 19.53 21.31
C ALA A 91 9.57 18.43 20.49
N ASP A 92 9.04 17.21 20.54
CA ASP A 92 9.55 16.05 19.77
C ASP A 92 8.46 14.99 19.54
N THR A 93 8.78 13.97 18.76
CA THR A 93 7.86 12.83 18.48
C THR A 93 7.65 11.94 19.70
N LYS A 94 8.58 11.90 20.67
CA LYS A 94 8.44 11.14 21.91
C LYS A 94 7.39 11.77 22.82
N GLU A 95 7.32 13.10 22.84
CA GLU A 95 6.28 13.83 23.57
C GLU A 95 4.90 13.55 22.96
N VAL A 96 4.78 13.54 21.61
CA VAL A 96 3.56 13.12 20.92
C VAL A 96 3.15 11.72 21.32
N SER A 97 4.07 10.76 21.37
CA SER A 97 3.79 9.37 21.77
C SER A 97 3.23 9.29 23.20
N ARG A 98 3.78 10.06 24.14
CA ARG A 98 3.28 10.11 25.52
C ARG A 98 1.91 10.76 25.62
N ALA A 99 1.69 11.85 24.90
CA ALA A 99 0.40 12.53 24.84
C ALA A 99 -0.70 11.63 24.23
N TYR A 100 -0.35 10.86 23.21
CA TYR A 100 -1.25 9.86 22.63
C TYR A 100 -1.56 8.71 23.61
N ALA A 101 -0.53 8.16 24.25
CA ALA A 101 -0.69 7.09 25.23
C ALA A 101 -1.54 7.52 26.45
N SER A 102 -1.43 8.78 26.89
CA SER A 102 -2.27 9.32 27.98
C SER A 102 -3.70 9.70 27.54
N GLY A 103 -4.02 9.58 26.24
CA GLY A 103 -5.31 9.97 25.70
C GLY A 103 -5.55 11.51 25.69
N ALA A 104 -4.50 12.32 25.83
CA ALA A 104 -4.59 13.76 25.74
C ALA A 104 -4.90 14.24 24.31
N VAL A 105 -4.42 13.51 23.31
CA VAL A 105 -4.61 13.82 21.89
C VAL A 105 -5.18 12.62 21.13
N HIS A 106 -5.97 12.91 20.10
CA HIS A 106 -6.48 11.89 19.19
C HIS A 106 -5.46 11.58 18.08
N LEU A 107 -5.43 10.33 17.60
CA LEU A 107 -4.50 9.86 16.58
C LEU A 107 -4.48 10.75 15.32
N GLN A 108 -5.65 11.21 14.89
CA GLN A 108 -5.85 11.96 13.65
C GLN A 108 -5.90 13.49 13.87
N ALA A 109 -5.59 13.96 15.08
CA ALA A 109 -5.57 15.38 15.40
C ALA A 109 -4.42 16.11 14.70
N ARG A 110 -4.67 17.31 14.19
CA ARG A 110 -3.63 18.18 13.61
C ARG A 110 -2.84 18.83 14.74
N VAL A 111 -1.54 18.70 14.69
CA VAL A 111 -0.60 19.19 15.70
C VAL A 111 0.63 19.80 15.05
N LYS A 112 1.37 20.60 15.82
CA LYS A 112 2.67 21.12 15.39
C LYS A 112 3.76 20.39 16.16
N VAL A 113 4.71 19.80 15.45
CA VAL A 113 5.78 19.02 16.05
C VAL A 113 7.12 19.52 15.54
N ARG A 114 8.09 19.65 16.42
CA ARG A 114 9.46 19.91 16.03
C ARG A 114 10.10 18.60 15.62
N ILE A 115 10.44 18.50 14.34
CA ILE A 115 11.04 17.32 13.72
C ILE A 115 12.53 17.57 13.54
N HIS A 116 13.32 16.60 13.99
CA HIS A 116 14.74 16.48 13.66
C HIS A 116 14.86 15.45 12.56
N GLU A 117 15.41 15.84 11.42
CA GLU A 117 15.62 14.97 10.27
C GLU A 117 17.05 15.09 9.77
N GLU A 118 17.65 13.96 9.43
CA GLU A 118 18.88 13.89 8.64
C GLU A 118 18.47 13.43 7.24
N VAL A 119 18.64 14.27 6.24
CA VAL A 119 18.26 13.97 4.87
C VAL A 119 19.51 13.66 4.06
N ILE A 120 19.52 12.51 3.42
CA ILE A 120 20.57 12.10 2.48
C ILE A 120 19.97 12.24 1.07
N GLU A 121 20.38 13.28 0.35
CA GLU A 121 20.10 13.37 -1.08
C GLU A 121 21.14 12.57 -1.85
N TYR A 122 20.71 11.98 -2.99
CA TYR A 122 21.53 11.04 -3.75
C TYR A 122 22.88 11.66 -4.16
N GLY A 123 23.98 11.15 -3.55
CA GLY A 123 25.34 11.61 -3.82
C GLY A 123 25.82 12.77 -2.95
N GLU A 124 25.02 13.26 -2.01
CA GLU A 124 25.39 14.35 -1.09
C GLU A 124 25.60 13.86 0.35
N ALA A 125 26.29 14.67 1.15
CA ALA A 125 26.45 14.41 2.56
C ALA A 125 25.12 14.63 3.33
N ALA A 126 24.91 13.86 4.39
CA ALA A 126 23.73 13.99 5.24
C ALA A 126 23.57 15.42 5.75
N GLN A 127 22.41 16.02 5.58
CA GLN A 127 22.07 17.35 6.06
C GLN A 127 21.10 17.24 7.23
N ALA A 128 21.56 17.67 8.41
CA ALA A 128 20.70 17.76 9.60
C ALA A 128 19.82 19.01 9.51
N ARG A 129 18.52 18.83 9.65
CA ARG A 129 17.51 19.90 9.68
C ARG A 129 16.62 19.76 10.91
N THR A 130 16.30 20.88 11.52
CA THR A 130 15.33 20.94 12.61
C THR A 130 14.28 21.97 12.26
N ARG A 131 13.04 21.55 12.19
CA ARG A 131 11.93 22.45 11.85
C ARG A 131 10.65 22.09 12.59
N VAL A 132 9.80 23.07 12.81
CA VAL A 132 8.44 22.83 13.30
C VAL A 132 7.54 22.60 12.10
N VAL A 133 6.89 21.43 12.08
CA VAL A 133 6.03 21.01 10.98
C VAL A 133 4.61 20.84 11.47
N GLU A 134 3.66 21.31 10.68
CA GLU A 134 2.24 21.01 10.88
C GLU A 134 1.93 19.61 10.32
N THR A 135 1.42 18.74 11.18
CA THR A 135 1.22 17.33 10.88
C THR A 135 0.08 16.73 11.70
N THR A 136 -0.09 15.42 11.65
CA THR A 136 -1.00 14.70 12.55
C THR A 136 -0.24 13.85 13.55
N VAL A 137 -0.89 13.54 14.67
CA VAL A 137 -0.31 12.66 15.70
C VAL A 137 0.12 11.32 15.07
N GLY A 138 -0.72 10.73 14.22
CA GLY A 138 -0.40 9.45 13.56
C GLY A 138 0.82 9.53 12.65
N ARG A 139 1.01 10.61 11.88
CA ARG A 139 2.20 10.80 11.03
C ARG A 139 3.46 10.98 11.87
N ALA A 140 3.36 11.70 12.99
CA ALA A 140 4.47 11.84 13.92
C ALA A 140 4.85 10.51 14.59
N LEU A 141 3.87 9.65 14.90
CA LEU A 141 4.13 8.30 15.40
C LEU A 141 4.76 7.40 14.33
N LEU A 142 4.32 7.51 13.07
CA LEU A 142 4.91 6.78 11.96
C LEU A 142 6.38 7.16 11.74
N TRP A 143 6.75 8.41 11.98
CA TRP A 143 8.14 8.88 11.88
C TRP A 143 9.11 8.11 12.76
N ASN A 144 8.66 7.60 13.92
CA ASN A 144 9.53 6.87 14.84
C ASN A 144 10.08 5.55 14.28
N ILE A 145 9.46 4.99 13.24
CA ILE A 145 9.93 3.76 12.57
C ILE A 145 10.71 4.04 11.28
N VAL A 146 10.74 5.30 10.84
CA VAL A 146 11.42 5.69 9.61
C VAL A 146 12.93 5.76 9.88
N PRO A 147 13.77 5.12 9.04
CA PRO A 147 15.21 5.21 9.20
C PRO A 147 15.71 6.64 8.91
N GLU A 148 16.81 7.00 9.57
CA GLU A 148 17.53 8.24 9.31
C GLU A 148 17.98 8.29 7.83
N GLY A 149 17.99 9.46 7.24
CA GLY A 149 18.32 9.67 5.84
C GLY A 149 17.13 10.04 4.94
N LEU A 150 15.91 10.01 5.47
CA LEU A 150 14.69 10.35 4.73
C LEU A 150 14.12 11.70 5.19
N SER A 151 13.47 12.42 4.27
CA SER A 151 12.75 13.65 4.61
C SER A 151 11.38 13.34 5.21
N TYR A 152 10.97 14.10 6.24
CA TYR A 152 9.65 14.04 6.85
C TYR A 152 8.51 14.33 5.86
N ASP A 153 8.74 15.13 4.84
CA ASP A 153 7.76 15.50 3.83
C ASP A 153 7.21 14.30 3.04
N LEU A 154 7.96 13.19 2.99
CA LEU A 154 7.52 11.94 2.37
C LEU A 154 6.36 11.30 3.11
N ILE A 155 6.33 11.48 4.44
CA ILE A 155 5.38 10.84 5.35
C ILE A 155 4.26 11.80 5.74
N ASN A 156 4.48 13.10 5.62
CA ASN A 156 3.48 14.11 5.99
C ASN A 156 2.31 14.20 5.00
N ARG A 157 1.74 13.05 4.69
CA ARG A 157 0.56 12.87 3.84
C ARG A 157 -0.22 11.62 4.22
N ALA A 158 -1.42 11.45 3.70
CA ALA A 158 -2.14 10.19 3.85
C ALA A 158 -1.38 9.06 3.12
N MET A 159 -1.10 7.97 3.84
CA MET A 159 -0.34 6.83 3.34
C MET A 159 -1.21 5.89 2.51
N VAL A 160 -1.46 6.26 1.26
CA VAL A 160 -2.03 5.37 0.25
C VAL A 160 -0.96 4.48 -0.37
N LYS A 161 -1.34 3.39 -1.03
CA LYS A 161 -0.40 2.40 -1.62
C LYS A 161 0.71 3.04 -2.46
N LYS A 162 0.38 4.02 -3.32
CA LYS A 162 1.36 4.74 -4.15
C LYS A 162 2.35 5.57 -3.32
N ALA A 163 1.89 6.19 -2.23
CA ALA A 163 2.76 6.97 -1.34
C ALA A 163 3.73 6.05 -0.59
N ILE A 164 3.25 4.91 -0.09
CA ILE A 164 4.06 3.90 0.59
C ILE A 164 5.14 3.34 -0.35
N SER A 165 4.77 2.99 -1.59
CA SER A 165 5.73 2.52 -2.60
C SER A 165 6.84 3.55 -2.86
N LYS A 166 6.48 4.83 -2.95
CA LYS A 166 7.46 5.92 -3.10
C LYS A 166 8.41 6.04 -1.91
N VAL A 167 7.88 5.92 -0.69
CA VAL A 167 8.72 5.96 0.54
C VAL A 167 9.69 4.79 0.57
N ILE A 168 9.24 3.57 0.27
CA ILE A 168 10.11 2.38 0.24
C ILE A 168 11.21 2.52 -0.84
N ASN A 169 10.87 3.02 -2.03
CA ASN A 169 11.85 3.25 -3.11
C ASN A 169 12.92 4.26 -2.68
N GLN A 170 12.52 5.38 -2.08
CA GLN A 170 13.45 6.39 -1.59
C GLN A 170 14.28 5.88 -0.42
N CYS A 171 13.69 5.11 0.49
CA CYS A 171 14.41 4.45 1.57
C CYS A 171 15.51 3.54 1.01
N TYR A 172 15.21 2.70 0.04
CA TYR A 172 16.20 1.82 -0.58
C TYR A 172 17.37 2.60 -1.20
N ARG A 173 17.09 3.73 -1.84
CA ARG A 173 18.11 4.58 -2.47
C ARG A 173 18.95 5.37 -1.49
N ALA A 174 18.36 5.82 -0.38
CA ALA A 174 19.06 6.65 0.61
C ALA A 174 19.86 5.81 1.63
N VAL A 175 19.25 4.74 2.18
CA VAL A 175 19.84 4.00 3.31
C VAL A 175 20.21 2.55 3.00
N GLY A 176 19.92 2.08 1.80
CA GLY A 176 20.32 0.77 1.29
C GLY A 176 19.44 -0.39 1.74
N LEU A 177 19.86 -1.59 1.34
CA LEU A 177 19.10 -2.83 1.40
C LEU A 177 18.62 -3.20 2.81
N LYS A 178 19.55 -3.27 3.77
CA LYS A 178 19.27 -3.79 5.12
C LYS A 178 18.26 -2.94 5.88
N GLN A 179 18.43 -1.64 5.85
CA GLN A 179 17.55 -0.70 6.56
C GLN A 179 16.15 -0.68 5.92
N THR A 180 16.08 -0.80 4.60
CA THR A 180 14.79 -0.90 3.89
C THR A 180 14.02 -2.16 4.26
N CYS A 181 14.69 -3.31 4.42
CA CYS A 181 14.01 -4.52 4.89
C CYS A 181 13.46 -4.36 6.31
N ILE A 182 14.26 -3.80 7.23
CA ILE A 182 13.83 -3.55 8.60
C ILE A 182 12.65 -2.57 8.65
N PHE A 183 12.75 -1.50 7.86
CA PHE A 183 11.66 -0.52 7.76
C PHE A 183 10.37 -1.12 7.21
N ALA A 184 10.46 -1.96 6.17
CA ALA A 184 9.30 -2.64 5.61
C ALA A 184 8.62 -3.58 6.64
N ASP A 185 9.41 -4.30 7.44
CA ASP A 185 8.88 -5.15 8.51
C ASP A 185 8.18 -4.32 9.60
N GLN A 186 8.80 -3.24 10.06
CA GLN A 186 8.20 -2.33 11.05
C GLN A 186 6.92 -1.67 10.52
N LEU A 187 6.93 -1.26 9.25
CA LEU A 187 5.77 -0.67 8.59
C LEU A 187 4.59 -1.66 8.53
N MET A 188 4.88 -2.93 8.28
CA MET A 188 3.88 -4.00 8.29
C MET A 188 3.23 -4.17 9.67
N TYR A 189 4.05 -4.33 10.72
CA TYR A 189 3.52 -4.51 12.09
C TYR A 189 2.70 -3.30 12.53
N THR A 190 3.18 -2.09 12.23
CA THR A 190 2.44 -0.85 12.50
C THR A 190 1.12 -0.82 11.75
N GLY A 191 1.12 -1.20 10.47
CA GLY A 191 -0.09 -1.26 9.67
C GLY A 191 -1.14 -2.23 10.25
N TYR A 192 -0.74 -3.43 10.62
CA TYR A 192 -1.66 -4.40 11.26
C TYR A 192 -2.19 -3.90 12.60
N GLU A 193 -1.34 -3.31 13.44
CA GLU A 193 -1.75 -2.74 14.74
C GLU A 193 -2.84 -1.68 14.56
N TYR A 194 -2.62 -0.73 13.64
CA TYR A 194 -3.58 0.35 13.42
C TYR A 194 -4.79 -0.08 12.58
N SER A 195 -4.70 -1.11 11.77
CA SER A 195 -5.85 -1.75 11.14
C SER A 195 -6.77 -2.37 12.19
N THR A 196 -6.20 -3.11 13.14
CA THR A 196 -6.96 -3.66 14.27
C THR A 196 -7.60 -2.56 15.11
N LYS A 197 -6.86 -1.48 15.44
CA LYS A 197 -7.38 -0.34 16.19
C LYS A 197 -8.44 0.46 15.46
N SER A 198 -8.47 0.42 14.13
CA SER A 198 -9.47 1.12 13.33
C SER A 198 -10.87 0.55 13.54
N GLY A 199 -10.96 -0.76 13.83
CA GLY A 199 -12.24 -1.47 13.98
C GLY A 199 -13.09 -1.45 12.72
N SER A 200 -12.48 -1.21 11.54
CA SER A 200 -13.19 -1.14 10.27
C SER A 200 -13.70 -2.51 9.87
N SER A 201 -14.99 -2.61 9.58
CA SER A 201 -15.60 -3.78 8.95
C SER A 201 -16.40 -3.35 7.73
N ILE A 202 -16.46 -4.21 6.72
CA ILE A 202 -17.16 -3.96 5.48
C ILE A 202 -18.11 -5.12 5.24
N GLY A 203 -19.41 -4.80 5.13
CA GLY A 203 -20.45 -5.76 4.78
C GLY A 203 -20.93 -5.56 3.35
N VAL A 204 -21.65 -6.54 2.82
CA VAL A 204 -22.25 -6.44 1.47
C VAL A 204 -23.23 -5.27 1.38
N ASN A 205 -23.93 -4.95 2.46
CA ASN A 205 -24.91 -3.87 2.51
C ASN A 205 -24.28 -2.47 2.53
N ASP A 206 -22.97 -2.35 2.73
CA ASP A 206 -22.26 -1.06 2.69
C ASP A 206 -22.01 -0.61 1.24
N PHE A 207 -22.21 -1.50 0.26
CA PHE A 207 -22.11 -1.18 -1.16
C PHE A 207 -23.49 -0.84 -1.72
N GLU A 208 -23.74 0.44 -1.91
CA GLU A 208 -24.97 0.90 -2.55
C GLU A 208 -24.92 0.71 -4.06
N ILE A 209 -26.01 0.19 -4.63
CA ILE A 209 -26.14 0.03 -6.08
C ILE A 209 -26.39 1.44 -6.66
N PRO A 210 -25.53 1.95 -7.57
CA PRO A 210 -25.73 3.26 -8.15
C PRO A 210 -26.96 3.29 -9.06
N ASP A 211 -27.76 4.37 -8.99
CA ASP A 211 -28.97 4.54 -9.83
C ASP A 211 -28.66 4.50 -11.32
N ALA A 212 -27.50 4.99 -11.72
CA ALA A 212 -27.01 4.95 -13.11
C ALA A 212 -26.76 3.55 -13.66
N LYS A 213 -26.75 2.48 -12.83
CA LYS A 213 -26.45 1.12 -13.24
C LYS A 213 -27.40 0.64 -14.34
N HIS A 214 -28.69 0.85 -14.18
CA HIS A 214 -29.70 0.38 -15.13
C HIS A 214 -29.54 1.05 -16.51
N GLU A 215 -29.34 2.36 -16.54
CA GLU A 215 -29.11 3.07 -17.79
C GLU A 215 -27.82 2.66 -18.51
N LEU A 216 -26.76 2.37 -17.76
CA LEU A 216 -25.49 1.92 -18.32
C LEU A 216 -25.62 0.51 -18.91
N ILE A 217 -26.37 -0.38 -18.26
CA ILE A 217 -26.61 -1.74 -18.76
C ILE A 217 -27.49 -1.69 -20.01
N GLU A 218 -28.60 -0.92 -20.01
CA GLU A 218 -29.47 -0.78 -21.17
C GLU A 218 -28.72 -0.26 -22.42
N LYS A 219 -27.82 0.71 -22.23
CA LYS A 219 -26.97 1.20 -23.32
C LYS A 219 -26.02 0.12 -23.82
N ALA A 220 -25.41 -0.65 -22.93
CA ALA A 220 -24.51 -1.73 -23.30
C ALA A 220 -25.27 -2.84 -24.06
N ASP A 221 -26.45 -3.23 -23.60
CA ASP A 221 -27.28 -4.22 -24.27
C ASP A 221 -27.68 -3.76 -25.68
N ALA A 222 -28.06 -2.50 -25.85
CA ALA A 222 -28.36 -1.94 -27.15
C ALA A 222 -27.15 -1.98 -28.12
N GLU A 223 -25.94 -1.66 -27.61
CA GLU A 223 -24.70 -1.79 -28.40
C GLU A 223 -24.41 -3.24 -28.76
N VAL A 224 -24.62 -4.19 -27.86
CA VAL A 224 -24.42 -5.63 -28.14
C VAL A 224 -25.39 -6.13 -29.19
N VAL A 225 -26.68 -5.76 -29.11
CA VAL A 225 -27.69 -6.13 -30.12
C VAL A 225 -27.31 -5.59 -31.50
N GLU A 226 -26.78 -4.40 -31.60
CA GLU A 226 -26.31 -3.82 -32.88
C GLU A 226 -25.13 -4.64 -33.44
N ILE A 227 -24.18 -5.04 -32.62
CA ILE A 227 -23.05 -5.89 -33.02
C ILE A 227 -23.56 -7.27 -33.49
N GLU A 228 -24.58 -7.84 -32.84
CA GLU A 228 -25.19 -9.09 -33.27
C GLU A 228 -25.87 -8.97 -34.61
N ARG A 229 -26.54 -7.85 -34.87
CA ARG A 229 -27.15 -7.56 -36.16
C ARG A 229 -26.10 -7.44 -37.26
N GLN A 230 -24.99 -6.75 -36.99
CA GLN A 230 -23.86 -6.63 -37.94
C GLN A 230 -23.24 -8.01 -38.24
N TYR A 231 -23.10 -8.87 -37.22
CA TYR A 231 -22.63 -10.23 -37.43
C TYR A 231 -23.59 -11.05 -38.29
N SER A 232 -24.90 -10.99 -37.99
CA SER A 232 -25.92 -11.68 -38.77
C SER A 232 -26.01 -11.21 -40.23
N ALA A 233 -25.68 -9.95 -40.48
CA ALA A 233 -25.57 -9.37 -41.81
C ALA A 233 -24.22 -9.70 -42.51
N GLY A 234 -23.30 -10.42 -41.87
CA GLY A 234 -22.02 -10.81 -42.44
C GLY A 234 -20.98 -9.68 -42.51
N LEU A 235 -21.22 -8.55 -41.79
CA LEU A 235 -20.33 -7.40 -41.80
C LEU A 235 -19.14 -7.54 -40.83
N VAL A 236 -19.27 -8.44 -39.87
CA VAL A 236 -18.28 -8.64 -38.78
C VAL A 236 -18.02 -10.15 -38.66
N THR A 237 -16.77 -10.52 -38.43
CA THR A 237 -16.36 -11.90 -38.15
C THR A 237 -16.71 -12.31 -36.71
N GLN A 238 -16.75 -13.63 -36.45
CA GLN A 238 -17.02 -14.15 -35.10
C GLN A 238 -16.00 -13.65 -34.07
N GLY A 239 -14.72 -13.57 -34.44
CA GLY A 239 -13.66 -13.07 -33.56
C GLY A 239 -13.81 -11.57 -33.26
N GLU A 240 -14.18 -10.77 -34.26
CA GLU A 240 -14.44 -9.34 -34.07
C GLU A 240 -15.68 -9.09 -33.21
N LYS A 241 -16.78 -9.86 -33.44
CA LYS A 241 -17.96 -9.83 -32.56
C LYS A 241 -17.57 -10.09 -31.12
N TYR A 242 -16.82 -11.16 -30.85
CA TYR A 242 -16.39 -11.56 -29.50
C TYR A 242 -15.59 -10.44 -28.81
N ASN A 243 -14.58 -9.89 -29.51
CA ASN A 243 -13.76 -8.83 -28.94
C ASN A 243 -14.55 -7.54 -28.67
N LYS A 244 -15.43 -7.14 -29.61
CA LYS A 244 -16.27 -5.94 -29.42
C LYS A 244 -17.24 -6.09 -28.24
N VAL A 245 -17.84 -7.26 -28.05
CA VAL A 245 -18.76 -7.53 -26.93
C VAL A 245 -18.00 -7.49 -25.59
N ILE A 246 -16.80 -8.07 -25.53
CA ILE A 246 -15.95 -7.98 -24.33
C ILE A 246 -15.59 -6.52 -24.01
N ASP A 247 -15.21 -5.74 -25.01
CA ASP A 247 -14.86 -4.31 -24.81
C ASP A 247 -16.05 -3.50 -24.29
N ILE A 248 -17.27 -3.75 -24.81
CA ILE A 248 -18.48 -3.08 -24.33
C ILE A 248 -18.71 -3.40 -22.85
N TRP A 249 -18.70 -4.69 -22.47
CA TRP A 249 -18.93 -5.09 -21.10
C TRP A 249 -17.82 -4.69 -20.15
N SER A 250 -16.56 -4.72 -20.57
CA SER A 250 -15.42 -4.23 -19.77
C SER A 250 -15.54 -2.74 -19.46
N ARG A 251 -15.86 -1.93 -20.48
CA ARG A 251 -16.10 -0.50 -20.33
C ARG A 251 -17.30 -0.19 -19.41
N THR A 252 -18.40 -0.92 -19.60
CA THR A 252 -19.60 -0.76 -18.78
C THR A 252 -19.34 -1.12 -17.32
N ASN A 253 -18.63 -2.22 -17.07
CA ASN A 253 -18.22 -2.62 -15.71
C ASN A 253 -17.37 -1.54 -15.04
N GLU A 254 -16.40 -0.96 -15.75
CA GLU A 254 -15.59 0.14 -15.22
C GLU A 254 -16.43 1.40 -14.92
N GLN A 255 -17.40 1.73 -15.76
CA GLN A 255 -18.30 2.87 -15.52
C GLN A 255 -19.21 2.66 -14.32
N VAL A 256 -19.78 1.47 -14.15
CA VAL A 256 -20.59 1.11 -12.98
C VAL A 256 -19.74 1.14 -11.71
N ALA A 257 -18.53 0.60 -11.75
CA ALA A 257 -17.60 0.63 -10.62
C ALA A 257 -17.23 2.08 -10.23
N LYS A 258 -16.97 2.95 -11.20
CA LYS A 258 -16.71 4.38 -10.94
C LYS A 258 -17.91 5.08 -10.32
N ALA A 259 -19.12 4.81 -10.82
CA ALA A 259 -20.34 5.38 -10.25
C ALA A 259 -20.57 4.91 -8.80
N MET A 260 -20.37 3.62 -8.52
CA MET A 260 -20.45 3.07 -7.17
C MET A 260 -19.42 3.71 -6.22
N MET A 261 -18.17 3.84 -6.65
CA MET A 261 -17.13 4.46 -5.84
C MET A 261 -17.36 5.94 -5.59
N ALA A 262 -18.01 6.65 -6.52
CA ALA A 262 -18.39 8.04 -6.33
C ALA A 262 -19.49 8.22 -5.26
N ASN A 263 -20.40 7.26 -5.13
CA ASN A 263 -21.42 7.27 -4.07
C ASN A 263 -20.86 6.96 -2.69
N LEU A 264 -19.74 6.20 -2.63
CA LEU A 264 -19.07 5.84 -1.37
C LEU A 264 -18.12 6.93 -0.84
N SER A 265 -17.72 7.90 -1.65
CA SER A 265 -16.77 8.96 -1.30
C SER A 265 -17.46 10.25 -0.84
#